data_2431cf872ce3be298dcbaac72221c7c4
#
_entry.id   2431cf872ce3be298dcbaac72221c7c4
#
_cell.length_a   1.000
_cell.length_b   1.000
_cell.length_c   1.000
_cell.angle_alpha   90.00
_cell.angle_beta   90.00
_cell.angle_gamma   90.00
#
_symmetry.space_group_name_H-M   'P 1'
#
loop_
_entity.id
_entity.type
_entity.pdbx_description
1 polymer ?
#
loop_
_entity_poly.entity_id
_entity_poly.type
_entity_poly.pdbx_seq_one_letter_code
_entity_poly.pdbx_strand_id
1 'polypeptide(L)'
;GLTSPEEEKILCKKREQGTRITCSPDSNTKLFTEMKGNKRFIFRLCAAAALFLNLFPLQAGECTLMSYNVKNGTGMDGRRDYDRTARVIAEEKPDVVALQELDQGTIRSGGRDTLQELAARTTLTGTYAKAIDYSGGSYGVGILSREKPLSVRRIPLPGREEARVLLMAEFRDYWFCVTHLSLTREDSSASIDMIAALAAKCSKPFFIAGDFNLTPDSEPITRMKKYFILLSDPAQKTF
;
A
#
# COMPACT_ATOMS: atom_id res chain seq x y z
N GLY A 1 -15.49 23.49 -11.02
CA GLY A 1 -15.25 22.99 -9.71
C GLY A 1 -13.92 22.27 -9.69
N LEU A 2 -12.94 22.77 -8.96
CA LEU A 2 -11.66 22.12 -8.74
C LEU A 2 -11.93 20.90 -7.86
N THR A 3 -11.72 19.71 -8.36
CA THR A 3 -11.67 18.50 -7.57
C THR A 3 -10.51 18.65 -6.58
N SER A 4 -10.77 18.46 -5.29
CA SER A 4 -9.73 18.44 -4.26
C SER A 4 -8.70 17.36 -4.59
N PRO A 5 -7.42 17.56 -4.31
CA PRO A 5 -6.41 16.54 -4.54
C PRO A 5 -6.75 15.27 -3.73
N GLU A 6 -6.86 14.16 -4.43
CA GLU A 6 -7.06 12.84 -3.85
C GLU A 6 -5.79 12.46 -3.09
N GLU A 7 -5.93 12.13 -1.81
CA GLU A 7 -4.78 11.83 -0.96
C GLU A 7 -4.51 10.32 -0.92
N GLU A 8 -3.34 9.94 -1.35
CA GLU A 8 -2.84 8.57 -1.23
C GLU A 8 -2.34 8.30 0.19
N LYS A 9 -2.69 7.14 0.74
CA LYS A 9 -2.37 6.78 2.12
C LYS A 9 -1.78 5.39 2.24
N ILE A 10 -0.81 5.27 3.12
CA ILE A 10 -0.23 3.99 3.54
C ILE A 10 -0.48 3.84 5.03
N LEU A 11 -1.05 2.71 5.42
CA LEU A 11 -1.37 2.40 6.81
C LEU A 11 -0.88 1.00 7.18
N CYS A 12 -0.45 0.85 8.45
CA CYS A 12 -0.05 -0.41 9.02
C CYS A 12 -0.94 -0.76 10.22
N LYS A 13 -1.33 -2.02 10.36
CA LYS A 13 -2.07 -2.52 11.52
C LYS A 13 -1.27 -2.30 12.79
N LYS A 14 -1.89 -1.73 13.83
CA LYS A 14 -1.32 -1.67 15.18
C LYS A 14 -1.10 -3.08 15.73
N ARG A 15 0.11 -3.37 16.20
CA ARG A 15 0.39 -4.54 17.03
C ARG A 15 0.50 -4.10 18.49
N GLU A 16 -0.09 -4.87 19.38
CA GLU A 16 0.19 -4.79 20.80
C GLU A 16 1.55 -5.45 21.03
N GLN A 17 2.57 -4.64 21.24
CA GLN A 17 3.98 -4.96 21.52
C GLN A 17 4.91 -5.28 20.33
N GLY A 18 5.86 -4.38 20.15
CA GLY A 18 7.25 -4.70 19.83
C GLY A 18 7.60 -5.10 18.42
N THR A 19 7.09 -4.45 17.36
CA THR A 19 7.69 -4.60 16.04
C THR A 19 8.24 -3.25 15.56
N ARG A 20 9.56 -3.17 15.43
CA ARG A 20 10.25 -2.02 14.83
C ARG A 20 10.05 -2.10 13.33
N ILE A 21 9.39 -1.11 12.77
CA ILE A 21 9.30 -0.91 11.32
C ILE A 21 10.21 0.29 11.03
N THR A 22 11.32 0.08 10.33
CA THR A 22 12.19 1.16 9.89
C THR A 22 11.84 1.50 8.45
N CYS A 23 11.30 2.69 8.24
CA CYS A 23 11.22 3.32 6.93
C CYS A 23 12.20 4.48 6.92
N SER A 24 13.05 4.61 5.89
CA SER A 24 14.10 5.63 5.82
C SER A 24 13.59 6.96 5.24
N PRO A 25 14.03 8.13 5.73
CA PRO A 25 13.57 9.42 5.24
C PRO A 25 14.54 10.07 4.27
N ASP A 26 14.22 10.15 2.98
CA ASP A 26 14.57 11.26 2.10
C ASP A 26 13.77 11.22 0.81
N SER A 27 13.21 12.40 0.50
CA SER A 27 12.37 12.73 -0.63
C SER A 27 11.11 11.88 -0.82
N ASN A 28 10.02 12.40 -0.30
CA ASN A 28 8.63 12.08 -0.63
C ASN A 28 8.11 10.70 -0.22
N THR A 29 8.15 10.42 1.02
CA THR A 29 7.43 9.47 1.88
C THR A 29 8.34 8.57 2.69
N LYS A 30 8.82 9.08 3.80
CA LYS A 30 9.59 8.32 4.80
C LYS A 30 9.08 8.60 6.21
N LEU A 31 8.68 7.58 6.93
CA LEU A 31 8.24 7.70 8.33
C LEU A 31 9.10 6.87 9.27
N PHE A 32 9.73 7.55 10.23
CA PHE A 32 10.32 6.95 11.43
C PHE A 32 9.34 7.00 12.58
N THR A 33 9.27 5.92 13.35
CA THR A 33 8.78 6.00 14.72
C THR A 33 9.79 5.32 15.65
N GLU A 34 10.65 6.10 16.31
CA GLU A 34 11.38 5.65 17.48
C GLU A 34 10.47 5.66 18.69
N MET A 35 10.30 4.52 19.33
CA MET A 35 9.78 4.46 20.70
C MET A 35 10.93 4.20 21.65
N LYS A 36 11.38 5.25 22.36
CA LYS A 36 12.21 5.12 23.55
C LYS A 36 11.37 4.63 24.71
N GLY A 37 11.65 3.44 25.17
CA GLY A 37 11.15 2.89 26.43
C GLY A 37 12.29 2.35 27.28
N ASN A 38 12.71 3.17 28.23
CA ASN A 38 13.76 2.86 29.21
C ASN A 38 13.18 1.97 30.31
N LYS A 39 13.61 0.72 30.46
CA LYS A 39 13.63 0.03 31.75
C LYS A 39 14.76 -1.00 31.75
N ARG A 40 15.82 -0.64 32.52
CA ARG A 40 16.88 -1.55 32.97
C ARG A 40 16.26 -2.63 33.87
N PHE A 41 16.43 -3.90 33.51
CA PHE A 41 16.40 -5.00 34.45
C PHE A 41 17.71 -5.76 34.35
N ILE A 42 18.45 -5.72 35.42
CA ILE A 42 19.67 -6.49 35.64
C ILE A 42 19.23 -7.88 36.09
N PHE A 43 19.64 -8.92 35.35
CA PHE A 43 19.75 -10.26 35.90
C PHE A 43 21.15 -10.79 35.62
N ARG A 44 21.94 -10.91 36.72
CA ARG A 44 23.14 -11.76 36.78
C ARG A 44 22.64 -13.17 37.03
N LEU A 45 23.03 -14.16 36.23
CA LEU A 45 23.62 -15.41 36.67
C LEU A 45 23.99 -16.36 35.53
N CYS A 46 25.19 -16.93 35.72
CA CYS A 46 25.74 -18.17 35.20
C CYS A 46 26.36 -18.18 33.83
N ALA A 47 27.68 -17.98 33.86
CA ALA A 47 28.61 -18.48 32.85
C ALA A 47 28.61 -20.02 32.86
N ALA A 48 28.42 -20.61 31.70
CA ALA A 48 29.05 -21.79 31.14
C ALA A 48 28.12 -22.43 30.11
N ALA A 49 28.33 -22.10 28.86
CA ALA A 49 28.03 -22.81 27.59
C ALA A 49 27.87 -21.81 26.45
N ALA A 50 28.83 -20.91 26.29
CA ALA A 50 28.92 -20.05 25.13
C ALA A 50 29.91 -20.66 24.14
N LEU A 51 29.48 -21.64 23.36
CA LEU A 51 30.16 -22.01 22.11
C LEU A 51 29.10 -22.29 21.06
N PHE A 52 29.13 -21.48 19.98
CA PHE A 52 28.40 -21.64 18.72
C PHE A 52 26.89 -21.30 18.73
N LEU A 53 26.55 -20.09 19.11
CA LEU A 53 25.44 -19.40 18.50
C LEU A 53 26.03 -18.20 17.73
N ASN A 54 26.22 -18.38 16.43
CA ASN A 54 26.39 -17.25 15.53
C ASN A 54 25.13 -16.39 15.65
N LEU A 55 25.19 -15.37 16.51
CA LEU A 55 24.26 -14.27 16.52
C LEU A 55 24.46 -13.50 15.20
N PHE A 56 23.85 -13.99 14.13
CA PHE A 56 23.57 -13.11 13.02
C PHE A 56 22.64 -12.02 13.58
N PRO A 57 23.04 -10.75 13.53
CA PRO A 57 22.09 -9.70 13.81
C PRO A 57 20.93 -9.94 12.85
N LEU A 58 19.71 -10.09 13.39
CA LEU A 58 18.50 -10.08 12.60
C LEU A 58 18.45 -8.65 12.04
N GLN A 59 19.03 -8.47 10.88
CA GLN A 59 19.02 -7.20 10.18
C GLN A 59 17.55 -7.00 9.78
N ALA A 60 16.85 -6.15 10.51
CA ALA A 60 15.50 -5.74 10.14
C ALA A 60 15.63 -5.13 8.75
N GLY A 61 15.20 -5.85 7.73
CA GLY A 61 15.24 -5.38 6.36
C GLY A 61 14.39 -4.13 6.24
N GLU A 62 14.93 -3.07 5.68
CA GLU A 62 14.17 -1.90 5.27
C GLU A 62 13.28 -2.32 4.10
N CYS A 63 11.99 -1.92 4.13
CA CYS A 63 11.04 -2.16 3.06
C CYS A 63 10.44 -0.82 2.63
N THR A 64 10.64 -0.47 1.37
CA THR A 64 10.10 0.75 0.78
C THR A 64 8.74 0.46 0.17
N LEU A 65 7.70 1.06 0.76
CA LEU A 65 6.31 0.96 0.31
C LEU A 65 5.92 2.23 -0.41
N MET A 66 5.26 2.10 -1.57
CA MET A 66 4.77 3.23 -2.36
C MET A 66 3.27 3.07 -2.64
N SER A 67 2.53 4.17 -2.69
CA SER A 67 1.18 4.25 -3.26
C SER A 67 1.19 5.27 -4.39
N TYR A 68 0.53 4.95 -5.52
CA TYR A 68 0.49 5.84 -6.66
C TYR A 68 -0.79 5.63 -7.49
N ASN A 69 -1.68 6.61 -7.48
CA ASN A 69 -2.78 6.69 -8.43
C ASN A 69 -2.22 7.14 -9.78
N VAL A 70 -2.15 6.24 -10.75
CA VAL A 70 -1.47 6.47 -12.03
C VAL A 70 -2.37 7.05 -13.11
N LYS A 71 -3.67 7.24 -12.82
CA LYS A 71 -4.64 7.78 -13.77
C LYS A 71 -4.48 7.16 -15.16
N ASN A 72 -4.50 5.82 -15.24
CA ASN A 72 -4.24 5.02 -16.46
C ASN A 72 -2.98 5.42 -17.26
N GLY A 73 -1.96 5.95 -16.59
CA GLY A 73 -0.72 6.46 -17.21
C GLY A 73 -0.85 7.86 -17.82
N THR A 74 -1.95 8.58 -17.56
CA THR A 74 -2.20 9.91 -18.12
C THR A 74 -1.71 11.00 -17.16
N GLY A 75 -0.78 11.84 -17.62
CA GLY A 75 -0.27 12.95 -16.84
C GLY A 75 -1.19 14.17 -16.80
N MET A 76 -0.77 15.21 -16.07
CA MET A 76 -1.50 16.48 -15.96
C MET A 76 -1.64 17.21 -17.30
N ASP A 77 -0.78 16.90 -18.27
CA ASP A 77 -0.83 17.39 -19.65
C ASP A 77 -1.86 16.66 -20.54
N GLY A 78 -2.61 15.72 -19.95
CA GLY A 78 -3.59 14.90 -20.67
C GLY A 78 -2.97 13.82 -21.56
N ARG A 79 -1.65 13.67 -21.58
CA ARG A 79 -0.95 12.67 -22.41
C ARG A 79 -0.68 11.42 -21.61
N ARG A 80 -1.01 10.27 -22.19
CA ARG A 80 -0.62 8.97 -21.64
C ARG A 80 0.83 8.69 -21.96
N ASP A 81 1.62 8.44 -20.91
CA ASP A 81 3.05 8.16 -21.02
C ASP A 81 3.48 7.20 -19.91
N TYR A 82 3.55 5.92 -20.28
CA TYR A 82 3.97 4.85 -19.35
C TYR A 82 5.45 4.93 -18.99
N ASP A 83 6.31 5.49 -19.86
CA ASP A 83 7.73 5.65 -19.55
C ASP A 83 7.94 6.71 -18.47
N ARG A 84 7.16 7.79 -18.52
CA ARG A 84 7.15 8.82 -17.46
C ARG A 84 6.66 8.24 -16.13
N THR A 85 5.54 7.52 -16.14
CA THR A 85 4.98 6.91 -14.93
C THR A 85 5.95 5.87 -14.34
N ALA A 86 6.53 5.02 -15.17
CA ALA A 86 7.51 4.02 -14.73
C ALA A 86 8.80 4.66 -14.18
N ARG A 87 9.23 5.79 -14.73
CA ARG A 87 10.40 6.53 -14.23
C ARG A 87 10.19 7.01 -12.80
N VAL A 88 9.01 7.56 -12.47
CA VAL A 88 8.67 7.95 -11.10
C VAL A 88 8.79 6.77 -10.14
N ILE A 89 8.25 5.60 -10.53
CA ILE A 89 8.35 4.37 -9.71
C ILE A 89 9.82 3.94 -9.57
N ALA A 90 10.59 3.96 -10.66
CA ALA A 90 11.97 3.50 -10.65
C ALA A 90 12.91 4.41 -9.83
N GLU A 91 12.67 5.73 -9.82
CA GLU A 91 13.42 6.70 -9.03
C GLU A 91 13.28 6.46 -7.52
N GLU A 92 12.07 6.11 -7.06
CA GLU A 92 11.79 5.80 -5.66
C GLU A 92 12.29 4.40 -5.21
N LYS A 93 12.65 3.52 -6.14
CA LYS A 93 13.19 2.17 -5.88
C LYS A 93 12.35 1.35 -4.89
N PRO A 94 11.02 1.32 -4.99
CA PRO A 94 10.18 0.64 -4.02
C PRO A 94 10.37 -0.88 -4.07
N ASP A 95 10.12 -1.54 -2.93
CA ASP A 95 10.01 -3.00 -2.88
C ASP A 95 8.61 -3.44 -3.32
N VAL A 96 7.60 -2.62 -3.00
CA VAL A 96 6.21 -2.86 -3.41
C VAL A 96 5.46 -1.55 -3.62
N VAL A 97 4.62 -1.51 -4.65
CA VAL A 97 3.81 -0.34 -5.05
C VAL A 97 2.35 -0.72 -5.11
N ALA A 98 1.50 0.06 -4.46
CA ALA A 98 0.05 0.05 -4.65
C ALA A 98 -0.32 0.99 -5.79
N LEU A 99 -1.00 0.49 -6.80
CA LEU A 99 -1.41 1.27 -7.96
C LEU A 99 -2.94 1.33 -8.06
N GLN A 100 -3.47 2.51 -8.32
CA GLN A 100 -4.88 2.75 -8.55
C GLN A 100 -5.09 3.25 -9.99
N GLU A 101 -6.33 3.16 -10.45
CA GLU A 101 -6.77 3.59 -11.78
C GLU A 101 -6.06 2.88 -12.94
N LEU A 102 -6.01 1.57 -12.88
CA LEU A 102 -5.41 0.74 -13.91
C LEU A 102 -6.45 0.28 -14.94
N ASP A 103 -6.21 0.61 -16.19
CA ASP A 103 -6.94 0.06 -17.32
C ASP A 103 -6.31 -1.26 -17.79
N GLN A 104 -7.14 -2.24 -18.09
CA GLN A 104 -6.72 -3.47 -18.74
C GLN A 104 -7.55 -3.71 -19.98
N GLY A 105 -6.96 -3.53 -21.16
CA GLY A 105 -7.59 -3.77 -22.45
C GLY A 105 -8.73 -2.82 -22.83
N THR A 106 -8.83 -1.65 -22.21
CA THR A 106 -9.91 -0.69 -22.47
C THR A 106 -9.71 0.05 -23.81
N ILE A 107 -10.80 0.52 -24.40
CA ILE A 107 -10.73 1.33 -25.64
C ILE A 107 -9.90 2.59 -25.39
N ARG A 108 -10.10 3.27 -24.26
CA ARG A 108 -9.35 4.50 -23.95
C ARG A 108 -7.86 4.25 -23.74
N SER A 109 -7.45 3.04 -23.35
CA SER A 109 -6.04 2.67 -23.28
C SER A 109 -5.45 2.20 -24.61
N GLY A 110 -6.25 2.15 -25.66
CA GLY A 110 -5.87 1.57 -26.95
C GLY A 110 -5.63 0.06 -26.86
N GLY A 111 -6.41 -0.63 -26.03
CA GLY A 111 -6.28 -2.07 -25.80
C GLY A 111 -5.11 -2.47 -24.91
N ARG A 112 -4.37 -1.52 -24.32
CA ARG A 112 -3.19 -1.79 -23.49
C ARG A 112 -3.58 -2.15 -22.06
N ASP A 113 -2.73 -2.93 -21.41
CA ASP A 113 -2.78 -3.24 -19.99
C ASP A 113 -1.78 -2.35 -19.25
N THR A 114 -2.31 -1.35 -18.52
CA THR A 114 -1.48 -0.37 -17.80
C THR A 114 -0.51 -1.02 -16.82
N LEU A 115 -0.96 -2.05 -16.09
CA LEU A 115 -0.10 -2.74 -15.14
C LEU A 115 1.05 -3.48 -15.83
N GLN A 116 0.78 -4.18 -16.93
CA GLN A 116 1.82 -4.87 -17.69
C GLN A 116 2.81 -3.90 -18.33
N GLU A 117 2.33 -2.76 -18.85
CA GLU A 117 3.19 -1.71 -19.38
C GLU A 117 4.16 -1.17 -18.31
N LEU A 118 3.69 -0.96 -17.10
CA LEU A 118 4.51 -0.51 -15.98
C LEU A 118 5.43 -1.62 -15.47
N ALA A 119 4.94 -2.85 -15.33
CA ALA A 119 5.74 -4.00 -14.90
C ALA A 119 6.94 -4.25 -15.80
N ALA A 120 6.73 -4.20 -17.12
CA ALA A 120 7.80 -4.40 -18.10
C ALA A 120 8.90 -3.32 -18.00
N ARG A 121 8.54 -2.07 -17.71
CA ARG A 121 9.46 -0.93 -17.61
C ARG A 121 10.21 -0.84 -16.29
N THR A 122 9.59 -1.34 -15.21
CA THR A 122 10.16 -1.29 -13.87
C THR A 122 10.83 -2.59 -13.45
N THR A 123 10.72 -3.65 -14.25
CA THR A 123 11.19 -5.01 -13.93
C THR A 123 10.55 -5.60 -12.65
N LEU A 124 9.39 -5.07 -12.25
CA LEU A 124 8.62 -5.54 -11.12
C LEU A 124 7.55 -6.53 -11.55
N THR A 125 7.12 -7.40 -10.64
CA THR A 125 6.04 -8.36 -10.87
C THR A 125 4.68 -7.69 -10.64
N GLY A 126 3.79 -7.75 -11.66
CA GLY A 126 2.46 -7.18 -11.59
C GLY A 126 1.41 -8.17 -11.06
N THR A 127 0.54 -7.71 -10.19
CA THR A 127 -0.66 -8.43 -9.70
C THR A 127 -1.87 -7.51 -9.81
N TYR A 128 -2.89 -7.92 -10.56
CA TYR A 128 -4.08 -7.11 -10.87
C TYR A 128 -5.33 -7.58 -10.13
N ALA A 129 -6.20 -6.64 -9.78
CA ALA A 129 -7.56 -6.89 -9.34
C ALA A 129 -8.54 -5.98 -10.10
N LYS A 130 -9.44 -6.61 -10.85
CA LYS A 130 -10.54 -5.93 -11.52
C LYS A 130 -11.57 -5.45 -10.48
N ALA A 131 -11.97 -4.19 -10.58
CA ALA A 131 -13.11 -3.64 -9.87
C ALA A 131 -14.37 -3.67 -10.75
N ILE A 132 -14.28 -3.18 -11.99
CA ILE A 132 -15.40 -3.10 -12.94
C ILE A 132 -15.00 -3.54 -14.35
N ASP A 133 -16.01 -3.90 -15.15
CA ASP A 133 -15.89 -3.88 -16.61
C ASP A 133 -16.01 -2.44 -17.10
N TYR A 134 -15.11 -2.02 -17.95
CA TYR A 134 -15.06 -0.65 -18.41
C TYR A 134 -14.56 -0.54 -19.84
N SER A 135 -15.34 0.15 -20.69
CA SER A 135 -14.90 0.53 -22.04
C SER A 135 -14.27 -0.60 -22.85
N GLY A 136 -14.92 -1.79 -22.89
CA GLY A 136 -14.47 -2.96 -23.65
C GLY A 136 -13.35 -3.79 -22.99
N GLY A 137 -12.89 -3.38 -21.83
CA GLY A 137 -11.90 -4.06 -21.00
C GLY A 137 -12.30 -4.04 -19.54
N SER A 138 -11.33 -3.87 -18.65
CA SER A 138 -11.57 -3.75 -17.21
C SER A 138 -10.76 -2.59 -16.59
N TYR A 139 -11.22 -2.15 -15.42
CA TYR A 139 -10.61 -1.11 -14.63
C TYR A 139 -10.49 -1.58 -13.18
N GLY A 140 -9.40 -1.21 -12.50
CA GLY A 140 -9.18 -1.67 -11.15
C GLY A 140 -7.89 -1.16 -10.51
N VAL A 141 -7.36 -1.98 -9.60
CA VAL A 141 -6.14 -1.69 -8.84
C VAL A 141 -5.09 -2.78 -9.06
N GLY A 142 -3.84 -2.49 -8.73
CA GLY A 142 -2.77 -3.47 -8.87
C GLY A 142 -1.65 -3.26 -7.87
N ILE A 143 -0.80 -4.27 -7.80
CA ILE A 143 0.45 -4.24 -7.05
C ILE A 143 1.59 -4.52 -8.01
N LEU A 144 2.63 -3.70 -7.96
CA LEU A 144 3.95 -4.04 -8.49
C LEU A 144 4.86 -4.40 -7.31
N SER A 145 5.62 -5.48 -7.43
CA SER A 145 6.51 -5.92 -6.36
C SER A 145 7.79 -6.56 -6.89
N ARG A 146 8.89 -6.45 -6.14
CA ARG A 146 10.15 -7.14 -6.45
C ARG A 146 9.98 -8.65 -6.32
N GLU A 147 9.31 -9.09 -5.27
CA GLU A 147 9.04 -10.51 -5.03
C GLU A 147 7.65 -10.88 -5.55
N LYS A 148 7.50 -12.09 -6.07
CA LYS A 148 6.19 -12.64 -6.40
C LYS A 148 5.43 -12.94 -5.10
N PRO A 149 4.15 -12.52 -4.98
CA PRO A 149 3.33 -12.87 -3.82
C PRO A 149 3.20 -14.39 -3.63
N LEU A 150 3.19 -14.85 -2.38
CA LEU A 150 2.92 -16.25 -2.01
C LEU A 150 1.47 -16.62 -2.25
N SER A 151 0.56 -15.69 -1.94
CA SER A 151 -0.87 -15.82 -2.19
C SER A 151 -1.51 -14.48 -2.52
N VAL A 152 -2.65 -14.51 -3.19
CA VAL A 152 -3.39 -13.33 -3.61
C VAL A 152 -4.87 -13.51 -3.35
N ARG A 153 -5.51 -12.51 -2.73
CA ARG A 153 -6.95 -12.45 -2.51
C ARG A 153 -7.52 -11.18 -3.12
N ARG A 154 -8.71 -11.31 -3.72
CA ARG A 154 -9.47 -10.19 -4.30
C ARG A 154 -10.83 -10.16 -3.64
N ILE A 155 -11.13 -9.07 -2.94
CA ILE A 155 -12.31 -8.98 -2.09
C ILE A 155 -13.13 -7.78 -2.56
N PRO A 156 -14.37 -8.00 -3.03
CA PRO A 156 -15.27 -6.90 -3.36
C PRO A 156 -15.49 -6.00 -2.15
N LEU A 157 -15.46 -4.70 -2.38
CA LEU A 157 -15.76 -3.68 -1.39
C LEU A 157 -17.01 -2.90 -1.81
N PRO A 158 -17.74 -2.28 -0.87
CA PRO A 158 -18.85 -1.40 -1.17
C PRO A 158 -18.46 -0.23 -2.08
N GLY A 159 -19.33 0.07 -3.03
CA GLY A 159 -19.16 1.17 -3.98
C GLY A 159 -20.41 1.27 -4.85
N ARG A 160 -21.40 2.07 -4.42
CA ARG A 160 -22.69 2.22 -5.13
C ARG A 160 -22.57 2.98 -6.44
N GLU A 161 -21.61 3.90 -6.52
CA GLU A 161 -21.31 4.65 -7.73
C GLU A 161 -20.41 3.87 -8.70
N GLU A 162 -19.51 3.07 -8.16
CA GLU A 162 -18.57 2.22 -8.89
C GLU A 162 -18.13 1.09 -7.96
N ALA A 163 -18.19 -0.15 -8.40
CA ALA A 163 -17.74 -1.28 -7.59
C ALA A 163 -16.26 -1.14 -7.25
N ARG A 164 -15.92 -1.45 -6.00
CA ARG A 164 -14.57 -1.35 -5.46
C ARG A 164 -14.00 -2.72 -5.13
N VAL A 165 -12.69 -2.80 -5.01
CA VAL A 165 -11.99 -4.04 -4.71
C VAL A 165 -10.82 -3.79 -3.77
N LEU A 166 -10.60 -4.72 -2.85
CA LEU A 166 -9.36 -4.86 -2.09
C LEU A 166 -8.55 -5.98 -2.71
N LEU A 167 -7.37 -5.65 -3.19
CA LEU A 167 -6.36 -6.64 -3.57
C LEU A 167 -5.42 -6.85 -2.39
N MET A 168 -5.31 -8.08 -1.90
CA MET A 168 -4.40 -8.48 -0.83
C MET A 168 -3.35 -9.42 -1.40
N ALA A 169 -2.09 -9.08 -1.22
CA ALA A 169 -0.93 -9.89 -1.58
C ALA A 169 -0.17 -10.31 -0.32
N GLU A 170 0.04 -11.60 -0.16
CA GLU A 170 0.85 -12.17 0.92
C GLU A 170 2.30 -12.31 0.47
N PHE A 171 3.19 -11.73 1.24
CA PHE A 171 4.63 -11.94 1.11
C PHE A 171 5.16 -12.78 2.29
N ARG A 172 6.44 -13.11 2.28
CA ARG A 172 7.04 -13.92 3.34
C ARG A 172 6.78 -13.34 4.73
N ASP A 173 6.98 -12.03 4.89
CA ASP A 173 7.04 -11.39 6.19
C ASP A 173 5.85 -10.45 6.47
N TYR A 174 5.02 -10.15 5.46
CA TYR A 174 3.92 -9.19 5.57
C TYR A 174 2.80 -9.44 4.56
N TRP A 175 1.65 -8.80 4.79
CA TRP A 175 0.60 -8.57 3.81
C TRP A 175 0.68 -7.15 3.29
N PHE A 176 0.62 -6.99 1.98
CA PHE A 176 0.45 -5.69 1.34
C PHE A 176 -0.85 -5.66 0.56
N CYS A 177 -1.66 -4.63 0.83
CA CYS A 177 -2.99 -4.52 0.29
C CYS A 177 -3.16 -3.19 -0.42
N VAL A 178 -3.93 -3.19 -1.52
CA VAL A 178 -4.27 -1.98 -2.27
C VAL A 178 -5.77 -1.88 -2.48
N THR A 179 -6.27 -0.67 -2.41
CA THR A 179 -7.66 -0.33 -2.73
C THR A 179 -7.75 1.07 -3.33
N HIS A 180 -8.90 1.34 -3.94
CA HIS A 180 -9.37 2.68 -4.30
C HIS A 180 -10.79 2.77 -3.76
N LEU A 181 -10.98 3.53 -2.67
CA LEU A 181 -12.25 3.56 -1.95
C LEU A 181 -13.32 4.38 -2.70
N SER A 182 -14.57 4.15 -2.34
CA SER A 182 -15.73 4.87 -2.86
C SER A 182 -15.67 6.37 -2.50
N LEU A 183 -16.23 7.21 -3.35
CA LEU A 183 -16.48 8.61 -3.07
C LEU A 183 -17.63 8.79 -2.06
N THR A 184 -18.47 7.76 -1.91
CA THR A 184 -19.58 7.74 -0.96
C THR A 184 -19.06 7.39 0.43
N ARG A 185 -19.30 8.27 1.40
CA ARG A 185 -18.79 8.16 2.77
C ARG A 185 -19.23 6.89 3.49
N GLU A 186 -20.48 6.47 3.33
CA GLU A 186 -21.02 5.25 3.93
C GLU A 186 -20.33 4.01 3.41
N ASP A 187 -20.09 3.94 2.09
CA ASP A 187 -19.41 2.81 1.43
C ASP A 187 -17.94 2.76 1.84
N SER A 188 -17.26 3.92 1.92
CA SER A 188 -15.88 4.00 2.41
C SER A 188 -15.77 3.58 3.87
N SER A 189 -16.73 3.97 4.73
CA SER A 189 -16.78 3.55 6.14
C SER A 189 -16.96 2.03 6.27
N ALA A 190 -17.90 1.45 5.50
CA ALA A 190 -18.13 0.02 5.49
C ALA A 190 -16.90 -0.75 4.96
N SER A 191 -16.22 -0.22 3.93
CA SER A 191 -14.98 -0.78 3.41
C SER A 191 -13.87 -0.79 4.47
N ILE A 192 -13.72 0.29 5.23
CA ILE A 192 -12.74 0.39 6.33
C ILE A 192 -13.02 -0.67 7.40
N ASP A 193 -14.27 -0.87 7.80
CA ASP A 193 -14.64 -1.88 8.79
C ASP A 193 -14.34 -3.30 8.28
N MET A 194 -14.61 -3.58 7.00
CA MET A 194 -14.26 -4.84 6.35
C MET A 194 -12.74 -5.07 6.34
N ILE A 195 -11.96 -4.05 5.95
CA ILE A 195 -10.50 -4.12 5.91
C ILE A 195 -9.93 -4.34 7.31
N ALA A 196 -10.45 -3.66 8.33
CA ALA A 196 -10.02 -3.85 9.72
C ALA A 196 -10.31 -5.26 10.22
N ALA A 197 -11.48 -5.82 9.89
CA ALA A 197 -11.84 -7.20 10.23
C ALA A 197 -10.95 -8.24 9.55
N LEU A 198 -10.53 -7.98 8.30
CA LEU A 198 -9.58 -8.84 7.58
C LEU A 198 -8.18 -8.75 8.20
N ALA A 199 -7.70 -7.53 8.45
CA ALA A 199 -6.42 -7.30 9.10
C ALA A 199 -6.34 -7.97 10.48
N ALA A 200 -7.43 -7.97 11.24
CA ALA A 200 -7.48 -8.63 12.56
C ALA A 200 -7.19 -10.14 12.50
N LYS A 201 -7.50 -10.79 11.38
CA LYS A 201 -7.28 -12.22 11.16
C LYS A 201 -5.86 -12.55 10.65
N CYS A 202 -5.09 -11.55 10.24
CA CYS A 202 -3.73 -11.75 9.74
C CYS A 202 -2.72 -11.78 10.89
N SER A 203 -1.87 -12.81 10.93
CA SER A 203 -0.80 -12.95 11.92
C SER A 203 0.45 -12.11 11.58
N LYS A 204 0.70 -11.91 10.29
CA LYS A 204 1.80 -11.08 9.77
C LYS A 204 1.45 -9.59 9.85
N PRO A 205 2.44 -8.68 9.82
CA PRO A 205 2.22 -7.25 9.57
C PRO A 205 1.30 -7.04 8.36
N PHE A 206 0.36 -6.12 8.48
CA PHE A 206 -0.62 -5.84 7.45
C PHE A 206 -0.54 -4.37 7.05
N PHE A 207 -0.14 -4.12 5.82
CA PHE A 207 -0.08 -2.79 5.23
C PHE A 207 -1.25 -2.61 4.27
N ILE A 208 -1.89 -1.46 4.33
CA ILE A 208 -2.91 -1.04 3.37
C ILE A 208 -2.52 0.30 2.76
N ALA A 209 -2.51 0.37 1.45
CA ALA A 209 -2.19 1.55 0.68
C ALA A 209 -3.26 1.81 -0.38
N GLY A 210 -3.39 3.04 -0.83
CA GLY A 210 -4.32 3.37 -1.89
C GLY A 210 -4.86 4.78 -1.81
N ASP A 211 -5.70 5.08 -2.78
CA ASP A 211 -6.51 6.28 -2.81
C ASP A 211 -7.79 6.03 -2.00
N PHE A 212 -7.88 6.69 -0.87
CA PHE A 212 -9.03 6.49 0.04
C PHE A 212 -10.18 7.46 -0.23
N ASN A 213 -10.00 8.44 -1.12
CA ASN A 213 -11.00 9.48 -1.40
C ASN A 213 -11.51 10.17 -0.11
N LEU A 214 -10.65 10.31 0.88
CA LEU A 214 -10.97 10.79 2.22
C LEU A 214 -9.85 11.71 2.74
N THR A 215 -10.21 12.82 3.35
CA THR A 215 -9.24 13.69 4.00
C THR A 215 -8.71 13.10 5.31
N PRO A 216 -7.50 13.47 5.78
CA PRO A 216 -6.88 12.92 6.99
C PRO A 216 -7.68 13.12 8.28
N ASP A 217 -8.52 14.12 8.31
CA ASP A 217 -9.38 14.52 9.44
C ASP A 217 -10.81 13.97 9.34
N SER A 218 -11.14 13.30 8.23
CA SER A 218 -12.47 12.70 8.05
C SER A 218 -12.77 11.64 9.11
N GLU A 219 -14.05 11.47 9.43
CA GLU A 219 -14.50 10.48 10.44
C GLU A 219 -14.07 9.05 10.07
N PRO A 220 -14.19 8.58 8.81
CA PRO A 220 -13.75 7.24 8.46
C PRO A 220 -12.24 7.04 8.68
N ILE A 221 -11.39 8.03 8.35
CA ILE A 221 -9.94 7.96 8.62
C ILE A 221 -9.66 8.00 10.13
N THR A 222 -10.39 8.81 10.89
CA THR A 222 -10.28 8.84 12.36
C THR A 222 -10.64 7.48 12.97
N ARG A 223 -11.66 6.80 12.43
CA ARG A 223 -12.02 5.43 12.80
C ARG A 223 -10.93 4.44 12.43
N MET A 224 -10.38 4.54 11.22
CA MET A 224 -9.30 3.67 10.74
C MET A 224 -8.04 3.77 11.63
N LYS A 225 -7.71 4.95 12.13
CA LYS A 225 -6.61 5.20 13.08
C LYS A 225 -6.75 4.43 14.41
N LYS A 226 -7.93 3.91 14.75
CA LYS A 226 -8.09 3.00 15.91
C LYS A 226 -7.44 1.64 15.68
N TYR A 227 -7.36 1.19 14.43
CA TYR A 227 -6.86 -0.14 14.04
C TYR A 227 -5.49 -0.06 13.37
N PHE A 228 -5.15 1.06 12.74
CA PHE A 228 -3.97 1.24 11.92
C PHE A 228 -3.15 2.45 12.36
N ILE A 229 -1.86 2.39 12.06
CA ILE A 229 -0.94 3.53 12.18
C ILE A 229 -0.79 4.13 10.78
N LEU A 230 -1.01 5.43 10.65
CA LEU A 230 -0.75 6.15 9.41
C LEU A 230 0.75 6.27 9.21
N LEU A 231 1.25 5.80 8.08
CA LEU A 231 2.67 5.83 7.72
C LEU A 231 3.01 6.99 6.78
N SER A 232 2.07 7.44 5.95
CA SER A 232 2.25 8.63 5.12
C SER A 232 2.13 9.91 5.96
N ASP A 233 2.91 10.94 5.63
CA ASP A 233 2.83 12.24 6.27
C ASP A 233 1.58 13.00 5.77
N PRO A 234 0.59 13.28 6.65
CA PRO A 234 -0.64 13.96 6.24
C PRO A 234 -0.43 15.43 5.90
N ALA A 235 0.72 16.03 6.23
CA ALA A 235 1.05 17.41 5.89
C ALA A 235 1.64 17.55 4.48
N GLN A 236 2.13 16.45 3.90
CA GLN A 236 2.65 16.45 2.54
C GLN A 236 1.50 16.23 1.55
N LYS A 237 1.38 17.16 0.61
CA LYS A 237 0.48 16.98 -0.53
C LYS A 237 1.11 15.97 -1.47
N THR A 238 0.32 15.01 -1.92
CA THR A 238 0.75 13.99 -2.87
C THR A 238 0.70 14.47 -4.32
N PHE A 239 0.19 15.70 -4.54
CA PHE A 239 0.16 16.41 -5.83
C PHE A 239 0.39 17.90 -5.64
#